data_9836d9ae576c772653ed7fd048204662
#
_entry.id   9836d9ae576c772653ed7fd048204662
#
_cell.length_a   1.000
_cell.length_b   1.000
_cell.length_c   1.000
_cell.angle_alpha   90.00
_cell.angle_beta   90.00
_cell.angle_gamma   90.00
#
_symmetry.space_group_name_H-M   'P 1'
#
loop_
_entity.id
_entity.type
_entity.pdbx_description
1 polymer ?
#
loop_
_entity_poly.entity_id
_entity_poly.type
_entity_poly.pdbx_seq_one_letter_code
_entity_poly.pdbx_strand_id
1 'polypeptide(L)'
;MKLTIINVGYGDALLFEMENGYTVLLDGGSLRDDEFSGDPCRIRAVDFLRARVVTHLDAVFISHIHDDHVCGLTPILREIPADRLYIPYPIEVFERGRAVEPGPEPPRSVPMYTVALNEFRQILQTAKERGVPVRTLHPGDVLPLTEECTVSVLAPKPSAIATCVKRLERLWETDDPQERTHLLTLLDRDSNNTSLLLRFDCDQTAILAAADNVPAHWDEVPISSLQNVNVLKLPHHGQLDAVDEAFMRDMPLEYVITTAASDRRYGSANAENYRRLTAMRPEGQAPKFLFSDERSYEPWFGPCEPFQAITLVINSGAIHPEFVRIHSEKERIP
;
A
#
# COMPACT_ATOMS: atom_id res chain seq x y z
N MET A 1 5.94 -18.08 -6.09
CA MET A 1 6.10 -16.61 -6.07
C MET A 1 6.57 -16.11 -4.70
N LYS A 2 7.00 -14.83 -4.60
CA LYS A 2 7.34 -14.19 -3.33
C LYS A 2 6.55 -12.88 -3.17
N LEU A 3 6.05 -12.64 -1.96
CA LEU A 3 5.49 -11.35 -1.55
C LEU A 3 6.37 -10.78 -0.42
N THR A 4 7.07 -9.70 -0.70
CA THR A 4 7.92 -9.02 0.27
C THR A 4 7.27 -7.76 0.79
N ILE A 5 7.09 -7.67 2.10
CA ILE A 5 6.58 -6.52 2.83
C ILE A 5 7.79 -5.77 3.39
N ILE A 6 8.10 -4.61 2.83
CA ILE A 6 9.27 -3.82 3.22
C ILE A 6 8.94 -3.02 4.47
N ASN A 7 9.85 -3.03 5.46
CA ASN A 7 9.70 -2.19 6.67
C ASN A 7 10.01 -0.73 6.35
N VAL A 8 9.06 -0.04 5.79
CA VAL A 8 9.13 1.40 5.53
C VAL A 8 8.68 2.25 6.74
N GLY A 9 8.50 1.61 7.91
CA GLY A 9 7.91 2.23 9.08
C GLY A 9 6.40 2.30 8.97
N TYR A 10 5.81 3.48 9.09
CA TYR A 10 4.39 3.68 8.83
C TYR A 10 4.18 3.89 7.32
N GLY A 11 3.47 2.97 6.65
CA GLY A 11 3.20 3.03 5.23
C GLY A 11 3.28 1.67 4.53
N ASP A 12 2.94 1.65 3.25
CA ASP A 12 2.92 0.45 2.42
C ASP A 12 4.04 0.46 1.37
N ALA A 13 4.76 -0.65 1.26
CA ALA A 13 5.61 -0.98 0.14
C ALA A 13 5.66 -2.51 0.00
N LEU A 14 4.93 -3.05 -0.97
CA LEU A 14 4.79 -4.48 -1.19
C LEU A 14 5.39 -4.86 -2.55
N LEU A 15 6.41 -5.73 -2.54
CA LEU A 15 7.06 -6.23 -3.73
C LEU A 15 6.61 -7.67 -4.00
N PHE A 16 6.05 -7.92 -5.17
CA PHE A 16 5.70 -9.24 -5.67
C PHE A 16 6.72 -9.66 -6.73
N GLU A 17 7.31 -10.81 -6.54
CA GLU A 17 8.28 -11.42 -7.48
C GLU A 17 7.72 -12.78 -7.92
N MET A 18 7.37 -12.90 -9.20
CA MET A 18 6.85 -14.14 -9.78
C MET A 18 8.00 -15.06 -10.18
N GLU A 19 7.75 -16.36 -10.35
CA GLU A 19 8.78 -17.35 -10.70
C GLU A 19 9.42 -17.10 -12.06
N ASN A 20 8.66 -16.55 -13.00
CA ASN A 20 9.15 -16.17 -14.33
C ASN A 20 9.96 -14.86 -14.35
N GLY A 21 10.19 -14.24 -13.16
CA GLY A 21 10.91 -12.97 -13.02
C GLY A 21 10.03 -11.73 -13.16
N TYR A 22 8.72 -11.85 -13.39
CA TYR A 22 7.80 -10.71 -13.43
C TYR A 22 7.71 -10.05 -12.05
N THR A 23 7.95 -8.75 -11.98
CA THR A 23 8.11 -8.00 -10.74
C THR A 23 7.09 -6.87 -10.63
N VAL A 24 6.36 -6.84 -9.53
CA VAL A 24 5.31 -5.84 -9.25
C VAL A 24 5.61 -5.12 -7.96
N LEU A 25 5.49 -3.81 -7.95
CA LEU A 25 5.54 -3.00 -6.73
C LEU A 25 4.15 -2.37 -6.49
N LEU A 26 3.62 -2.53 -5.30
CA LEU A 26 2.43 -1.84 -4.81
C LEU A 26 2.86 -0.86 -3.73
N ASP A 27 2.73 0.44 -4.01
CA ASP A 27 3.14 1.57 -3.18
C ASP A 27 4.65 1.61 -2.87
N GLY A 28 5.12 2.66 -2.24
CA GLY A 28 6.55 2.90 -2.02
C GLY A 28 6.91 3.45 -0.65
N GLY A 29 5.93 3.61 0.24
CA GLY A 29 6.14 4.21 1.55
C GLY A 29 6.38 5.73 1.50
N SER A 30 6.83 6.28 2.61
CA SER A 30 7.17 7.69 2.77
C SER A 30 8.62 8.01 2.37
N LEU A 31 8.92 9.29 2.17
CA LEU A 31 10.28 9.83 2.04
C LEU A 31 10.74 10.62 3.27
N ARG A 32 9.92 10.76 4.28
CA ARG A 32 10.21 11.58 5.45
C ARG A 32 11.39 11.03 6.23
N ASP A 33 12.38 11.87 6.51
CA ASP A 33 13.59 11.47 7.24
C ASP A 33 13.29 10.99 8.67
N ASP A 34 12.26 11.58 9.33
CA ASP A 34 11.85 11.20 10.67
C ASP A 34 11.25 9.78 10.74
N GLU A 35 10.79 9.23 9.61
CA GLU A 35 10.33 7.85 9.54
C GLU A 35 11.49 6.85 9.65
N PHE A 36 12.65 7.17 9.12
CA PHE A 36 13.81 6.28 9.01
C PHE A 36 14.92 6.59 10.02
N SER A 37 14.95 7.81 10.56
CA SER A 37 15.98 8.21 11.51
C SER A 37 15.74 7.56 12.87
N GLY A 38 16.77 6.87 13.39
CA GLY A 38 16.76 6.28 14.73
C GLY A 38 16.23 4.85 14.82
N ASP A 39 15.80 4.25 13.72
CA ASP A 39 15.44 2.84 13.65
C ASP A 39 16.19 2.15 12.50
N PRO A 40 17.22 1.33 12.80
CA PRO A 40 18.04 0.68 11.78
C PRO A 40 17.31 -0.42 10.99
N CYS A 41 16.13 -0.81 11.44
CA CYS A 41 15.32 -1.83 10.78
C CYS A 41 14.37 -1.24 9.75
N ARG A 42 14.15 0.07 9.79
CA ARG A 42 13.38 0.76 8.76
C ARG A 42 14.26 1.11 7.58
N ILE A 43 13.78 0.84 6.39
CA ILE A 43 14.50 1.07 5.14
C ILE A 43 13.59 1.72 4.10
N ARG A 44 14.10 2.74 3.39
CA ARG A 44 13.36 3.27 2.24
C ARG A 44 13.20 2.19 1.18
N ALA A 45 12.03 2.12 0.57
CA ALA A 45 11.76 1.10 -0.45
C ALA A 45 12.81 1.13 -1.58
N VAL A 46 13.25 2.31 -2.03
CA VAL A 46 14.31 2.43 -3.06
C VAL A 46 15.63 1.80 -2.61
N ASP A 47 16.02 1.97 -1.35
CA ASP A 47 17.27 1.41 -0.82
C ASP A 47 17.16 -0.12 -0.67
N PHE A 48 15.99 -0.62 -0.28
CA PHE A 48 15.71 -2.05 -0.24
C PHE A 48 15.79 -2.67 -1.64
N LEU A 49 15.10 -2.08 -2.62
CA LEU A 49 15.12 -2.56 -4.01
C LEU A 49 16.54 -2.57 -4.58
N ARG A 50 17.32 -1.51 -4.30
CA ARG A 50 18.75 -1.44 -4.70
C ARG A 50 19.57 -2.55 -4.06
N ALA A 51 19.42 -2.78 -2.76
CA ALA A 51 20.15 -3.83 -2.04
C ALA A 51 19.77 -5.24 -2.51
N ARG A 52 18.53 -5.43 -2.98
CA ARG A 52 18.01 -6.66 -3.59
C ARG A 52 18.35 -6.79 -5.09
N VAL A 53 19.04 -5.79 -5.67
CA VAL A 53 19.40 -5.74 -7.10
C VAL A 53 18.17 -5.84 -8.01
N VAL A 54 17.05 -5.23 -7.60
CA VAL A 54 15.88 -5.09 -8.46
C VAL A 54 16.18 -4.00 -9.48
N THR A 55 16.32 -4.37 -10.73
CA THR A 55 16.75 -3.49 -11.83
C THR A 55 15.61 -3.08 -12.76
N HIS A 56 14.43 -3.67 -12.59
CA HIS A 56 13.26 -3.44 -13.43
C HIS A 56 11.97 -3.74 -12.65
N LEU A 57 10.89 -3.04 -12.98
CA LEU A 57 9.54 -3.28 -12.49
C LEU A 57 8.59 -3.43 -13.68
N ASP A 58 7.97 -4.59 -13.84
CA ASP A 58 7.01 -4.82 -14.93
C ASP A 58 5.70 -4.05 -14.69
N ALA A 59 5.34 -3.86 -13.42
CA ALA A 59 4.17 -3.07 -13.03
C ALA A 59 4.37 -2.35 -11.69
N VAL A 60 3.87 -1.13 -11.62
CA VAL A 60 3.76 -0.37 -10.36
C VAL A 60 2.30 0.00 -10.15
N PHE A 61 1.76 -0.36 -9.00
CA PHE A 61 0.43 0.06 -8.55
C PHE A 61 0.57 1.17 -7.53
N ILE A 62 -0.18 2.23 -7.69
CA ILE A 62 -0.29 3.33 -6.74
C ILE A 62 -1.71 3.28 -6.18
N SER A 63 -1.83 2.94 -4.90
CA SER A 63 -3.13 2.69 -4.29
C SER A 63 -3.98 3.94 -4.16
N HIS A 64 -3.40 5.00 -3.59
CA HIS A 64 -4.06 6.30 -3.40
C HIS A 64 -3.02 7.40 -3.09
N ILE A 65 -3.49 8.64 -2.87
CA ILE A 65 -2.62 9.80 -2.65
C ILE A 65 -2.51 10.08 -1.15
N HIS A 66 -1.59 9.37 -0.46
CA HIS A 66 -1.06 9.74 0.86
C HIS A 66 0.46 9.59 0.86
N ASP A 67 1.17 10.30 1.73
CA ASP A 67 2.63 10.37 1.69
C ASP A 67 3.30 9.03 2.01
N ASP A 68 2.71 8.25 2.88
CA ASP A 68 3.15 6.94 3.33
C ASP A 68 2.85 5.79 2.32
N HIS A 69 2.31 6.14 1.16
CA HIS A 69 2.09 5.24 0.02
C HIS A 69 2.84 5.71 -1.23
N VAL A 70 2.70 7.00 -1.59
CA VAL A 70 3.13 7.47 -2.91
C VAL A 70 4.52 8.08 -2.94
N CYS A 71 4.96 8.76 -1.87
CA CYS A 71 6.16 9.58 -1.94
C CYS A 71 7.42 8.76 -2.21
N GLY A 72 7.54 7.56 -1.62
CA GLY A 72 8.66 6.65 -1.86
C GLY A 72 8.80 6.15 -3.29
N LEU A 73 7.75 6.25 -4.12
CA LEU A 73 7.80 5.87 -5.53
C LEU A 73 8.61 6.85 -6.40
N THR A 74 8.70 8.12 -6.01
CA THR A 74 9.45 9.12 -6.79
C THR A 74 10.91 8.73 -7.01
N PRO A 75 11.73 8.43 -5.99
CA PRO A 75 13.11 7.98 -6.22
C PRO A 75 13.18 6.62 -6.91
N ILE A 76 12.25 5.70 -6.62
CA ILE A 76 12.22 4.39 -7.29
C ILE A 76 12.06 4.57 -8.79
N LEU A 77 11.07 5.31 -9.24
CA LEU A 77 10.80 5.52 -10.66
C LEU A 77 11.83 6.41 -11.38
N ARG A 78 12.67 7.13 -10.63
CA ARG A 78 13.85 7.82 -11.20
C ARG A 78 15.00 6.86 -11.48
N GLU A 79 15.18 5.83 -10.66
CA GLU A 79 16.31 4.92 -10.70
C GLU A 79 15.99 3.62 -11.43
N ILE A 80 14.82 3.05 -11.21
CA ILE A 80 14.42 1.74 -11.71
C ILE A 80 13.38 1.92 -12.81
N PRO A 81 13.65 1.44 -14.03
CA PRO A 81 12.65 1.43 -15.10
C PRO A 81 11.40 0.66 -14.73
N ALA A 82 10.24 1.18 -15.13
CA ALA A 82 8.96 0.50 -15.00
C ALA A 82 8.27 0.40 -16.37
N ASP A 83 7.63 -0.72 -16.66
CA ASP A 83 6.92 -0.91 -17.93
C ASP A 83 5.55 -0.24 -17.94
N ARG A 84 4.87 -0.19 -16.79
CA ARG A 84 3.58 0.48 -16.68
C ARG A 84 3.21 0.85 -15.26
N LEU A 85 2.39 1.88 -15.14
CA LEU A 85 1.79 2.32 -13.89
C LEU A 85 0.29 2.07 -13.90
N TYR A 86 -0.25 1.70 -12.74
CA TYR A 86 -1.68 1.53 -12.49
C TYR A 86 -2.13 2.43 -11.37
N ILE A 87 -3.19 3.20 -11.58
CA ILE A 87 -3.73 4.19 -10.65
C ILE A 87 -5.26 4.14 -10.59
N PRO A 88 -5.92 4.55 -9.50
CA PRO A 88 -7.39 4.58 -9.44
C PRO A 88 -8.01 5.81 -10.10
N TYR A 89 -7.23 6.79 -10.51
CA TYR A 89 -7.73 8.09 -10.95
C TYR A 89 -7.66 8.25 -12.47
N PRO A 90 -8.59 9.02 -13.09
CA PRO A 90 -8.43 9.45 -14.49
C PRO A 90 -7.18 10.33 -14.63
N ILE A 91 -6.31 9.99 -15.57
CA ILE A 91 -5.03 10.68 -15.77
C ILE A 91 -5.24 12.14 -16.21
N GLU A 92 -6.32 12.41 -16.95
CA GLU A 92 -6.64 13.69 -17.56
C GLU A 92 -6.82 14.81 -16.52
N VAL A 93 -7.27 14.47 -15.32
CA VAL A 93 -7.42 15.47 -14.24
C VAL A 93 -6.07 16.01 -13.78
N PHE A 94 -5.03 15.19 -13.81
CA PHE A 94 -3.69 15.57 -13.39
C PHE A 94 -2.90 16.28 -14.50
N GLU A 95 -3.20 16.02 -15.77
CA GLU A 95 -2.58 16.73 -16.91
C GLU A 95 -2.87 18.23 -16.89
N ARG A 96 -4.03 18.62 -16.38
CA ARG A 96 -4.42 20.03 -16.19
C ARG A 96 -3.92 20.61 -14.87
N GLY A 97 -3.45 19.75 -13.97
CA GLY A 97 -3.06 20.12 -12.63
C GLY A 97 -1.75 20.93 -12.60
N ARG A 98 -1.63 21.77 -11.57
CA ARG A 98 -0.42 22.50 -11.21
C ARG A 98 0.07 22.11 -9.82
N ALA A 99 1.33 22.39 -9.50
CA ALA A 99 1.80 22.28 -8.12
C ALA A 99 0.97 23.21 -7.22
N VAL A 100 0.59 22.72 -6.07
CA VAL A 100 -0.23 23.45 -5.10
C VAL A 100 0.51 23.60 -3.78
N GLU A 101 0.15 24.65 -3.07
CA GLU A 101 0.52 24.87 -1.68
C GLU A 101 -0.74 25.19 -0.90
N PRO A 102 -0.86 24.74 0.36
CA PRO A 102 -2.00 25.13 1.19
C PRO A 102 -1.97 26.64 1.44
N GLY A 103 -3.11 27.22 1.75
CA GLY A 103 -3.22 28.59 2.26
C GLY A 103 -2.69 28.67 3.70
N PRO A 104 -2.86 29.83 4.36
CA PRO A 104 -2.41 30.03 5.73
C PRO A 104 -3.12 29.10 6.72
N GLU A 105 -2.40 28.71 7.75
CA GLU A 105 -2.91 27.93 8.90
C GLU A 105 -3.68 26.65 8.50
N PRO A 106 -3.12 25.76 7.65
CA PRO A 106 -3.79 24.54 7.27
C PRO A 106 -3.88 23.54 8.43
N PRO A 107 -4.86 22.64 8.46
CA PRO A 107 -4.85 21.49 9.35
C PRO A 107 -3.56 20.69 9.25
N ARG A 108 -3.16 20.05 10.35
CA ARG A 108 -1.82 19.41 10.49
C ARG A 108 -1.50 18.39 9.38
N SER A 109 -2.48 17.65 8.89
CA SER A 109 -2.28 16.61 7.85
C SER A 109 -2.17 17.19 6.43
N VAL A 110 -2.80 18.34 6.18
CA VAL A 110 -2.88 18.95 4.84
C VAL A 110 -1.53 19.24 4.19
N PRO A 111 -0.49 19.71 4.89
CA PRO A 111 0.83 19.87 4.29
C PRO A 111 1.41 18.53 3.77
N MET A 112 1.25 17.42 4.51
CA MET A 112 1.73 16.10 4.08
C MET A 112 0.95 15.60 2.86
N TYR A 113 -0.39 15.74 2.88
CA TYR A 113 -1.22 15.41 1.74
C TYR A 113 -0.84 16.25 0.50
N THR A 114 -0.55 17.53 0.68
CA THR A 114 -0.12 18.42 -0.41
C THR A 114 1.20 17.96 -1.03
N VAL A 115 2.15 17.53 -0.21
CA VAL A 115 3.40 16.92 -0.70
C VAL A 115 3.07 15.67 -1.51
N ALA A 116 2.28 14.76 -0.99
CA ALA A 116 1.87 13.53 -1.67
C ALA A 116 1.19 13.80 -3.02
N LEU A 117 0.29 14.78 -3.07
CA LEU A 117 -0.40 15.17 -4.31
C LEU A 117 0.58 15.73 -5.36
N ASN A 118 1.53 16.56 -4.93
CA ASN A 118 2.55 17.11 -5.84
C ASN A 118 3.52 16.01 -6.31
N GLU A 119 3.95 15.09 -5.45
CA GLU A 119 4.77 13.93 -5.81
C GLU A 119 4.03 13.00 -6.77
N PHE A 120 2.75 12.70 -6.53
CA PHE A 120 1.95 11.90 -7.44
C PHE A 120 1.89 12.51 -8.85
N ARG A 121 1.67 13.83 -8.94
CA ARG A 121 1.72 14.53 -10.24
C ARG A 121 3.10 14.44 -10.89
N GLN A 122 4.17 14.56 -10.11
CA GLN A 122 5.55 14.43 -10.62
C GLN A 122 5.82 13.02 -11.13
N ILE A 123 5.30 11.98 -10.46
CA ILE A 123 5.36 10.59 -10.93
C ILE A 123 4.69 10.46 -12.30
N LEU A 124 3.48 10.99 -12.47
CA LEU A 124 2.77 10.94 -13.75
C LEU A 124 3.51 11.70 -14.85
N GLN A 125 4.08 12.85 -14.53
CA GLN A 125 4.91 13.61 -15.46
C GLN A 125 6.16 12.84 -15.88
N THR A 126 6.86 12.22 -14.91
CA THR A 126 8.04 11.38 -15.18
C THR A 126 7.66 10.16 -16.04
N ALA A 127 6.53 9.52 -15.78
CA ALA A 127 6.04 8.42 -16.59
C ALA A 127 5.79 8.86 -18.05
N LYS A 128 5.14 10.02 -18.24
CA LYS A 128 4.89 10.60 -19.57
C LYS A 128 6.20 10.90 -20.32
N GLU A 129 7.17 11.52 -19.66
CA GLU A 129 8.48 11.87 -20.24
C GLU A 129 9.29 10.64 -20.64
N ARG A 130 9.13 9.54 -19.93
CA ARG A 130 9.80 8.27 -20.19
C ARG A 130 9.02 7.34 -21.11
N GLY A 131 7.83 7.71 -21.52
CA GLY A 131 6.96 6.88 -22.34
C GLY A 131 6.38 5.66 -21.60
N VAL A 132 6.34 5.71 -20.27
CA VAL A 132 5.73 4.65 -19.45
C VAL A 132 4.22 4.80 -19.49
N PRO A 133 3.47 3.82 -19.99
CA PRO A 133 2.01 3.89 -20.02
C PRO A 133 1.42 3.88 -18.61
N VAL A 134 0.46 4.77 -18.40
CA VAL A 134 -0.33 4.84 -17.16
C VAL A 134 -1.75 4.39 -17.49
N ARG A 135 -2.26 3.44 -16.71
CA ARG A 135 -3.63 2.92 -16.86
C ARG A 135 -4.46 3.23 -15.61
N THR A 136 -5.62 3.85 -15.83
CA THR A 136 -6.65 3.97 -14.80
C THR A 136 -7.33 2.61 -14.57
N LEU A 137 -7.47 2.23 -13.30
CA LEU A 137 -8.13 1.00 -12.87
C LEU A 137 -9.55 1.30 -12.36
N HIS A 138 -10.44 0.35 -12.66
CA HIS A 138 -11.84 0.42 -12.24
C HIS A 138 -12.23 -0.89 -11.53
N PRO A 139 -13.19 -0.86 -10.59
CA PRO A 139 -13.76 -2.07 -10.03
C PRO A 139 -14.28 -3.00 -11.14
N GLY A 140 -13.93 -4.28 -11.03
CA GLY A 140 -14.22 -5.29 -12.02
C GLY A 140 -13.12 -5.51 -13.08
N ASP A 141 -12.09 -4.64 -13.14
CA ASP A 141 -10.92 -4.93 -13.97
C ASP A 141 -10.21 -6.20 -13.48
N VAL A 142 -9.81 -7.04 -14.43
CA VAL A 142 -8.97 -8.23 -14.19
C VAL A 142 -7.72 -8.11 -15.06
N LEU A 143 -6.56 -8.15 -14.44
CA LEU A 143 -5.27 -7.98 -15.08
C LEU A 143 -4.49 -9.29 -15.02
N PRO A 144 -4.27 -9.99 -16.13
CA PRO A 144 -3.33 -11.08 -16.17
C PRO A 144 -1.91 -10.51 -16.06
N LEU A 145 -1.21 -10.84 -14.98
CA LEU A 145 0.20 -10.47 -14.80
C LEU A 145 1.11 -11.52 -15.43
N THR A 146 0.80 -12.79 -15.15
CA THR A 146 1.47 -13.96 -15.73
C THR A 146 0.42 -15.03 -16.03
N GLU A 147 0.82 -16.18 -16.56
CA GLU A 147 -0.08 -17.33 -16.74
C GLU A 147 -0.64 -17.85 -15.40
N GLU A 148 0.10 -17.65 -14.30
CA GLU A 148 -0.21 -18.19 -12.97
C GLU A 148 -0.71 -17.14 -11.99
N CYS A 149 -0.71 -15.86 -12.36
CA CYS A 149 -1.11 -14.78 -11.48
C CYS A 149 -1.98 -13.74 -12.16
N THR A 150 -3.13 -13.47 -11.55
CA THR A 150 -4.06 -12.40 -11.95
C THR A 150 -4.31 -11.43 -10.82
N VAL A 151 -4.61 -10.17 -11.16
CA VAL A 151 -5.05 -9.14 -10.21
C VAL A 151 -6.46 -8.71 -10.54
N SER A 152 -7.35 -8.82 -9.59
CA SER A 152 -8.71 -8.28 -9.67
C SER A 152 -8.82 -6.99 -8.86
N VAL A 153 -9.39 -5.96 -9.47
CA VAL A 153 -9.67 -4.66 -8.83
C VAL A 153 -11.06 -4.69 -8.22
N LEU A 154 -11.16 -4.61 -6.89
CA LEU A 154 -12.42 -4.71 -6.16
C LEU A 154 -12.97 -3.35 -5.73
N ALA A 155 -12.11 -2.37 -5.48
CA ALA A 155 -12.41 -0.99 -5.12
C ALA A 155 -11.31 -0.05 -5.69
N PRO A 156 -11.53 1.28 -5.72
CA PRO A 156 -12.53 2.07 -5.00
C PRO A 156 -13.87 2.18 -5.71
N LYS A 157 -14.91 2.61 -4.97
CA LYS A 157 -16.21 2.94 -5.58
C LYS A 157 -16.08 4.04 -6.63
N PRO A 158 -16.75 3.94 -7.79
CA PRO A 158 -16.74 5.01 -8.80
C PRO A 158 -17.19 6.37 -8.27
N SER A 159 -18.12 6.39 -7.31
CA SER A 159 -18.60 7.62 -6.67
C SER A 159 -17.53 8.33 -5.83
N ALA A 160 -16.64 7.58 -5.18
CA ALA A 160 -15.52 8.16 -4.43
C ALA A 160 -14.53 8.83 -5.38
N ILE A 161 -14.17 8.15 -6.48
CA ILE A 161 -13.32 8.72 -7.53
C ILE A 161 -13.97 9.97 -8.16
N ALA A 162 -15.25 9.91 -8.51
CA ALA A 162 -15.93 11.07 -9.08
C ALA A 162 -15.95 12.29 -8.13
N THR A 163 -16.08 12.04 -6.82
CA THR A 163 -16.00 13.10 -5.81
C THR A 163 -14.60 13.70 -5.71
N CYS A 164 -13.57 12.85 -5.71
CA CYS A 164 -12.17 13.26 -5.70
C CYS A 164 -11.84 14.10 -6.95
N VAL A 165 -12.21 13.62 -8.14
CA VAL A 165 -11.98 14.32 -9.41
C VAL A 165 -12.59 15.72 -9.40
N LYS A 166 -13.85 15.88 -9.00
CA LYS A 166 -14.51 17.21 -8.91
C LYS A 166 -13.75 18.17 -7.99
N ARG A 167 -13.23 17.67 -6.87
CA ARG A 167 -12.46 18.50 -5.94
C ARG A 167 -11.09 18.88 -6.52
N LEU A 168 -10.42 17.94 -7.21
CA LEU A 168 -9.16 18.21 -7.90
C LEU A 168 -9.35 19.26 -9.02
N GLU A 169 -10.37 19.09 -9.88
CA GLU A 169 -10.68 20.07 -10.91
C GLU A 169 -10.88 21.47 -10.30
N ARG A 170 -11.67 21.57 -9.24
CA ARG A 170 -11.88 22.85 -8.54
C ARG A 170 -10.59 23.37 -7.89
N LEU A 171 -9.75 22.49 -7.34
CA LEU A 171 -8.45 22.85 -6.76
C LEU A 171 -7.50 23.47 -7.79
N TRP A 172 -7.52 22.95 -9.02
CA TRP A 172 -6.70 23.50 -10.10
C TRP A 172 -7.19 24.86 -10.62
N GLU A 173 -8.47 25.15 -10.47
CA GLU A 173 -9.09 26.40 -10.95
C GLU A 173 -9.02 27.54 -9.93
N THR A 174 -9.04 27.22 -8.62
CA THR A 174 -9.12 28.27 -7.60
C THR A 174 -7.78 28.97 -7.34
N ASP A 175 -7.82 30.30 -7.26
CA ASP A 175 -6.72 31.12 -6.77
C ASP A 175 -6.93 31.56 -5.31
N ASP A 176 -8.11 31.32 -4.71
CA ASP A 176 -8.37 31.62 -3.32
C ASP A 176 -7.64 30.68 -2.37
N PRO A 177 -6.72 31.18 -1.52
CA PRO A 177 -5.96 30.34 -0.59
C PRO A 177 -6.82 29.64 0.46
N GLN A 178 -7.95 30.21 0.86
CA GLN A 178 -8.85 29.61 1.85
C GLN A 178 -9.63 28.44 1.21
N GLU A 179 -10.18 28.64 0.02
CA GLU A 179 -10.84 27.59 -0.74
C GLU A 179 -9.88 26.45 -1.04
N ARG A 180 -8.63 26.75 -1.41
CA ARG A 180 -7.59 25.77 -1.67
C ARG A 180 -7.30 24.90 -0.45
N THR A 181 -7.12 25.51 0.74
CA THR A 181 -6.93 24.78 1.98
C THR A 181 -8.15 23.91 2.30
N HIS A 182 -9.36 24.41 2.11
CA HIS A 182 -10.58 23.65 2.31
C HIS A 182 -10.65 22.42 1.38
N LEU A 183 -10.37 22.59 0.09
CA LEU A 183 -10.36 21.48 -0.88
C LEU A 183 -9.29 20.44 -0.55
N LEU A 184 -8.07 20.87 -0.21
CA LEU A 184 -7.00 19.98 0.23
C LEU A 184 -7.39 19.20 1.49
N THR A 185 -8.08 19.83 2.45
CA THR A 185 -8.59 19.16 3.66
C THR A 185 -9.62 18.09 3.32
N LEU A 186 -10.52 18.36 2.36
CA LEU A 186 -11.52 17.40 1.93
C LEU A 186 -10.88 16.23 1.13
N LEU A 187 -9.88 16.53 0.32
CA LEU A 187 -9.15 15.52 -0.45
C LEU A 187 -8.34 14.59 0.47
N ASP A 188 -7.62 15.15 1.43
CA ASP A 188 -6.87 14.42 2.46
C ASP A 188 -7.79 13.48 3.27
N ARG A 189 -8.85 14.04 3.85
CA ARG A 189 -9.82 13.28 4.66
C ARG A 189 -10.42 12.09 3.92
N ASP A 190 -10.75 12.25 2.64
CA ASP A 190 -11.48 11.26 1.86
C ASP A 190 -10.54 10.44 0.92
N SER A 191 -9.21 10.60 1.04
CA SER A 191 -8.23 9.93 0.18
C SER A 191 -8.29 8.41 0.30
N ASN A 192 -8.43 7.86 1.51
CA ASN A 192 -8.55 6.42 1.75
C ASN A 192 -9.76 5.81 1.02
N ASN A 193 -10.83 6.59 0.80
CA ASN A 193 -12.01 6.13 0.05
C ASN A 193 -11.69 5.89 -1.44
N THR A 194 -10.59 6.45 -1.93
CA THR A 194 -10.10 6.29 -3.32
C THR A 194 -9.04 5.20 -3.45
N SER A 195 -8.66 4.57 -2.36
CA SER A 195 -7.60 3.56 -2.32
C SER A 195 -8.01 2.27 -3.03
N LEU A 196 -7.08 1.67 -3.77
CA LEU A 196 -7.28 0.39 -4.43
C LEU A 196 -7.45 -0.74 -3.40
N LEU A 197 -8.44 -1.58 -3.63
CA LEU A 197 -8.56 -2.91 -3.02
C LEU A 197 -8.24 -3.92 -4.11
N LEU A 198 -7.09 -4.57 -3.99
CA LEU A 198 -6.58 -5.50 -4.99
C LEU A 198 -6.58 -6.93 -4.46
N ARG A 199 -7.09 -7.85 -5.28
CA ARG A 199 -6.98 -9.28 -5.03
C ARG A 199 -6.00 -9.88 -6.03
N PHE A 200 -4.94 -10.48 -5.53
CA PHE A 200 -3.99 -11.27 -6.30
C PHE A 200 -4.33 -12.75 -6.16
N ASP A 201 -4.65 -13.41 -7.24
CA ASP A 201 -4.82 -14.85 -7.29
C ASP A 201 -3.61 -15.46 -7.98
N CYS A 202 -2.71 -16.04 -7.21
CA CYS A 202 -1.42 -16.55 -7.67
C CYS A 202 -1.12 -17.90 -7.03
N ASP A 203 -0.78 -18.90 -7.84
CA ASP A 203 -0.30 -20.22 -7.39
C ASP A 203 -1.16 -20.84 -6.25
N GLN A 204 -2.47 -20.93 -6.46
CA GLN A 204 -3.46 -21.45 -5.50
C GLN A 204 -3.59 -20.64 -4.20
N THR A 205 -3.03 -19.46 -4.16
CA THR A 205 -3.11 -18.55 -3.01
C THR A 205 -3.79 -17.25 -3.42
N ALA A 206 -4.79 -16.83 -2.66
CA ALA A 206 -5.42 -15.53 -2.81
C ALA A 206 -4.92 -14.55 -1.76
N ILE A 207 -4.38 -13.41 -2.23
CA ILE A 207 -3.87 -12.33 -1.40
C ILE A 207 -4.77 -11.12 -1.57
N LEU A 208 -5.31 -10.59 -0.49
CA LEU A 208 -6.07 -9.34 -0.49
C LEU A 208 -5.19 -8.21 0.04
N ALA A 209 -4.78 -7.32 -0.85
CA ALA A 209 -4.03 -6.11 -0.54
C ALA A 209 -4.99 -4.93 -0.49
N ALA A 210 -5.35 -4.50 0.71
CA ALA A 210 -6.40 -3.50 0.90
C ALA A 210 -5.88 -2.05 0.91
N ALA A 211 -4.55 -1.85 0.90
CA ALA A 211 -3.96 -0.54 1.13
C ALA A 211 -4.69 0.17 2.29
N ASP A 212 -5.34 1.31 2.05
CA ASP A 212 -6.13 1.99 3.09
C ASP A 212 -7.65 1.96 2.86
N ASN A 213 -8.10 1.12 1.92
CA ASN A 213 -9.53 0.94 1.66
C ASN A 213 -10.18 0.07 2.74
N VAL A 214 -10.91 0.69 3.66
CA VAL A 214 -11.51 0.00 4.81
C VAL A 214 -12.84 -0.69 4.49
N PRO A 215 -13.23 -1.74 5.24
CA PRO A 215 -14.47 -2.50 5.02
C PRO A 215 -15.75 -1.67 4.95
N ALA A 216 -15.81 -0.51 5.60
CA ALA A 216 -16.95 0.43 5.51
C ALA A 216 -17.23 0.88 4.06
N HIS A 217 -16.30 0.68 3.13
CA HIS A 217 -16.44 1.03 1.71
C HIS A 217 -16.59 -0.19 0.79
N TRP A 218 -16.75 -1.41 1.34
CA TRP A 218 -16.84 -2.66 0.57
C TRP A 218 -18.27 -3.12 0.27
N ASP A 219 -19.29 -2.30 0.53
CA ASP A 219 -20.70 -2.62 0.30
C ASP A 219 -21.03 -2.94 -1.18
N GLU A 220 -20.22 -2.44 -2.15
CA GLU A 220 -20.32 -2.80 -3.58
C GLU A 220 -19.38 -3.95 -3.98
N VAL A 221 -18.52 -4.44 -3.07
CA VAL A 221 -17.61 -5.57 -3.35
C VAL A 221 -18.39 -6.88 -3.27
N PRO A 222 -18.40 -7.68 -4.34
CA PRO A 222 -19.06 -8.99 -4.29
C PRO A 222 -18.42 -9.88 -3.20
N ILE A 223 -19.22 -10.44 -2.32
CA ILE A 223 -18.73 -11.35 -1.26
C ILE A 223 -17.94 -12.53 -1.84
N SER A 224 -18.36 -13.03 -3.03
CA SER A 224 -17.61 -14.08 -3.74
C SER A 224 -16.18 -13.71 -4.07
N SER A 225 -15.89 -12.42 -4.26
CA SER A 225 -14.53 -11.91 -4.52
C SER A 225 -13.66 -11.89 -3.27
N LEU A 226 -14.23 -12.08 -2.09
CA LEU A 226 -13.53 -12.14 -0.82
C LEU A 226 -13.35 -13.58 -0.30
N GLN A 227 -13.96 -14.56 -0.99
CA GLN A 227 -13.80 -15.98 -0.66
C GLN A 227 -12.40 -16.49 -0.97
N ASN A 228 -11.95 -17.50 -0.22
CA ASN A 228 -10.66 -18.17 -0.39
C ASN A 228 -9.43 -17.26 -0.23
N VAL A 229 -9.56 -16.12 0.43
CA VAL A 229 -8.41 -15.25 0.75
C VAL A 229 -7.58 -15.90 1.85
N ASN A 230 -6.33 -16.22 1.56
CA ASN A 230 -5.36 -16.84 2.48
C ASN A 230 -4.50 -15.80 3.18
N VAL A 231 -4.16 -14.72 2.48
CA VAL A 231 -3.31 -13.64 3.01
C VAL A 231 -4.07 -12.32 2.92
N LEU A 232 -4.18 -11.64 4.04
CA LEU A 232 -4.78 -10.30 4.12
C LEU A 232 -3.74 -9.29 4.59
N LYS A 233 -3.41 -8.30 3.76
CA LYS A 233 -2.81 -7.05 4.26
C LYS A 233 -3.95 -6.22 4.82
N LEU A 234 -3.92 -5.97 6.14
CA LEU A 234 -4.97 -5.20 6.81
C LEU A 234 -5.12 -3.80 6.19
N PRO A 235 -6.34 -3.35 5.96
CA PRO A 235 -6.60 -1.97 5.56
C PRO A 235 -6.04 -0.97 6.57
N HIS A 236 -5.67 0.22 6.10
CA HIS A 236 -5.42 1.39 6.92
C HIS A 236 -4.46 1.10 8.10
N HIS A 237 -3.38 0.36 7.80
CA HIS A 237 -2.33 -0.03 8.75
C HIS A 237 -2.86 -0.69 10.04
N GLY A 238 -4.02 -1.36 9.94
CA GLY A 238 -4.66 -2.00 11.08
C GLY A 238 -5.24 -1.02 12.11
N GLN A 239 -5.65 0.18 11.72
CA GLN A 239 -6.46 1.05 12.58
C GLN A 239 -7.78 0.37 12.95
N LEU A 240 -8.53 0.90 13.92
CA LEU A 240 -9.72 0.26 14.49
C LEU A 240 -10.80 -0.10 13.44
N ASP A 241 -10.86 0.61 12.34
CA ASP A 241 -11.77 0.43 11.20
C ASP A 241 -11.32 -0.63 10.19
N ALA A 242 -10.18 -1.28 10.41
CA ALA A 242 -9.57 -2.23 9.48
C ALA A 242 -10.30 -3.58 9.39
N VAL A 243 -11.14 -3.94 10.35
CA VAL A 243 -11.78 -5.27 10.44
C VAL A 243 -13.29 -5.15 10.53
N ASP A 244 -13.97 -5.87 9.65
CA ASP A 244 -15.42 -6.09 9.71
C ASP A 244 -15.74 -7.57 9.56
N GLU A 245 -16.53 -8.10 10.51
CA GLU A 245 -16.88 -9.51 10.56
C GLU A 245 -17.73 -9.97 9.37
N ALA A 246 -18.58 -9.08 8.84
CA ALA A 246 -19.44 -9.41 7.71
C ALA A 246 -18.64 -9.80 6.45
N PHE A 247 -17.45 -9.21 6.28
CA PHE A 247 -16.59 -9.48 5.14
C PHE A 247 -15.50 -10.52 5.42
N MET A 248 -15.02 -10.61 6.66
CA MET A 248 -13.79 -11.36 6.98
C MET A 248 -14.02 -12.69 7.68
N ARG A 249 -15.24 -12.97 8.19
CA ARG A 249 -15.54 -14.18 8.93
C ARG A 249 -15.25 -15.47 8.14
N ASP A 250 -15.61 -15.48 6.88
CA ASP A 250 -15.53 -16.69 6.03
C ASP A 250 -14.23 -16.74 5.18
N MET A 251 -13.32 -15.79 5.35
CA MET A 251 -12.00 -15.86 4.71
C MET A 251 -11.14 -16.92 5.40
N PRO A 252 -10.57 -17.91 4.69
CA PRO A 252 -9.67 -18.91 5.26
C PRO A 252 -8.26 -18.34 5.49
N LEU A 253 -8.17 -17.27 6.29
CA LEU A 253 -6.93 -16.54 6.52
C LEU A 253 -5.88 -17.40 7.20
N GLU A 254 -4.73 -17.56 6.58
CA GLU A 254 -3.53 -18.15 7.16
C GLU A 254 -2.60 -17.09 7.73
N TYR A 255 -2.49 -15.97 7.01
CA TYR A 255 -1.64 -14.84 7.41
C TYR A 255 -2.41 -13.52 7.33
N VAL A 256 -2.17 -12.68 8.32
CA VAL A 256 -2.64 -11.29 8.36
C VAL A 256 -1.44 -10.39 8.56
N ILE A 257 -1.25 -9.47 7.62
CA ILE A 257 -0.10 -8.55 7.57
C ILE A 257 -0.54 -7.17 8.01
N THR A 258 0.23 -6.57 8.91
CA THR A 258 0.04 -5.18 9.34
C THR A 258 1.29 -4.36 9.02
N THR A 259 1.14 -3.36 8.19
CA THR A 259 2.18 -2.42 7.78
C THR A 259 2.10 -1.15 8.64
N ALA A 260 2.64 -1.21 9.83
CA ALA A 260 2.54 -0.14 10.81
C ALA A 260 3.86 0.04 11.54
N ALA A 261 4.19 1.28 11.87
CA ALA A 261 5.33 1.57 12.74
C ALA A 261 5.10 1.07 14.17
N SER A 262 6.16 0.64 14.83
CA SER A 262 6.13 0.07 16.19
C SER A 262 5.60 1.03 17.26
N ASP A 263 5.65 2.35 17.03
CA ASP A 263 5.04 3.34 17.90
C ASP A 263 3.50 3.40 17.79
N ARG A 264 2.93 2.66 16.84
CA ARG A 264 1.47 2.53 16.60
C ARG A 264 0.77 3.88 16.52
N ARG A 265 1.44 4.84 15.88
CA ARG A 265 0.87 6.18 15.66
C ARG A 265 -0.47 6.09 14.93
N TYR A 266 -1.30 7.08 15.11
CA TYR A 266 -2.64 7.17 14.52
C TYR A 266 -3.59 6.03 14.94
N GLY A 267 -3.26 5.26 15.99
CA GLY A 267 -4.06 4.11 16.41
C GLY A 267 -3.89 2.88 15.52
N SER A 268 -2.83 2.83 14.71
CA SER A 268 -2.47 1.70 13.86
C SER A 268 -2.12 0.45 14.69
N ALA A 269 -2.07 -0.70 14.04
CA ALA A 269 -1.89 -2.00 14.69
C ALA A 269 -2.79 -2.15 15.94
N ASN A 270 -4.08 -1.81 15.81
CA ASN A 270 -5.02 -1.81 16.92
C ASN A 270 -5.30 -3.24 17.43
N ALA A 271 -5.06 -3.46 18.71
CA ALA A 271 -5.24 -4.76 19.36
C ALA A 271 -6.63 -5.39 19.17
N GLU A 272 -7.67 -4.56 19.04
CA GLU A 272 -9.03 -5.02 18.87
C GLU A 272 -9.22 -5.78 17.56
N ASN A 273 -8.54 -5.38 16.50
CA ASN A 273 -8.60 -6.06 15.21
C ASN A 273 -8.11 -7.52 15.32
N TYR A 274 -7.01 -7.75 16.03
CA TYR A 274 -6.46 -9.10 16.20
C TYR A 274 -7.33 -9.96 17.09
N ARG A 275 -7.93 -9.39 18.15
CA ARG A 275 -8.92 -10.10 19.00
C ARG A 275 -10.13 -10.51 18.17
N ARG A 276 -10.70 -9.59 17.36
CA ARG A 276 -11.85 -9.88 16.50
C ARG A 276 -11.51 -10.95 15.47
N LEU A 277 -10.38 -10.84 14.77
CA LEU A 277 -9.95 -11.83 13.78
C LEU A 277 -9.72 -13.22 14.41
N THR A 278 -9.17 -13.27 15.61
CA THR A 278 -9.01 -14.52 16.37
C THR A 278 -10.36 -15.09 16.79
N ALA A 279 -11.26 -14.26 17.33
CA ALA A 279 -12.58 -14.69 17.80
C ALA A 279 -13.50 -15.19 16.68
N MET A 280 -13.28 -14.78 15.44
CA MET A 280 -14.02 -15.29 14.27
C MET A 280 -13.65 -16.72 13.89
N ARG A 281 -12.60 -17.29 14.47
CA ARG A 281 -12.05 -18.60 14.09
C ARG A 281 -12.30 -19.64 15.17
N PRO A 282 -12.43 -20.92 14.80
CA PRO A 282 -12.40 -22.02 15.77
C PRO A 282 -11.10 -21.99 16.58
N GLU A 283 -11.13 -22.54 17.79
CA GLU A 283 -9.94 -22.62 18.64
C GLU A 283 -8.79 -23.33 17.91
N GLY A 284 -7.60 -22.72 17.97
CA GLY A 284 -6.39 -23.21 17.29
C GLY A 284 -6.30 -22.92 15.80
N GLN A 285 -7.28 -22.22 15.20
CA GLN A 285 -7.30 -21.86 13.77
C GLN A 285 -7.16 -20.36 13.52
N ALA A 286 -6.69 -19.60 14.51
CA ALA A 286 -6.40 -18.19 14.33
C ALA A 286 -5.32 -17.98 13.26
N PRO A 287 -5.42 -16.93 12.42
CA PRO A 287 -4.38 -16.61 11.47
C PRO A 287 -3.07 -16.23 12.19
N LYS A 288 -1.96 -16.42 11.51
CA LYS A 288 -0.67 -15.90 11.97
C LYS A 288 -0.59 -14.40 11.63
N PHE A 289 -0.28 -13.59 12.64
CA PHE A 289 -0.14 -12.15 12.48
C PHE A 289 1.33 -11.79 12.22
N LEU A 290 1.57 -10.98 11.19
CA LEU A 290 2.88 -10.47 10.83
C LEU A 290 2.85 -8.94 10.82
N PHE A 291 3.91 -8.34 11.33
CA PHE A 291 4.04 -6.89 11.41
C PHE A 291 5.30 -6.47 10.64
N SER A 292 5.20 -5.45 9.81
CA SER A 292 6.34 -4.95 9.03
C SER A 292 7.46 -4.39 9.91
N ASP A 293 7.15 -3.92 11.12
CA ASP A 293 8.10 -3.48 12.13
C ASP A 293 8.54 -4.65 13.03
N GLU A 294 9.79 -4.66 13.46
CA GLU A 294 10.43 -5.75 14.20
C GLU A 294 9.98 -5.94 15.65
N ARG A 295 9.28 -4.97 16.23
CA ARG A 295 8.92 -5.05 17.65
C ARG A 295 7.87 -6.11 17.91
N SER A 296 8.11 -6.92 18.93
CA SER A 296 7.13 -7.89 19.40
C SER A 296 5.81 -7.23 19.79
N TYR A 297 4.72 -7.92 19.52
CA TYR A 297 3.37 -7.49 19.86
C TYR A 297 2.57 -8.68 20.45
N GLU A 298 2.94 -9.04 21.67
CA GLU A 298 2.30 -10.18 22.36
C GLU A 298 0.78 -9.98 22.54
N PRO A 299 -0.04 -11.04 22.43
CA PRO A 299 0.36 -12.42 22.12
C PRO A 299 0.41 -12.74 20.61
N TRP A 300 0.28 -11.74 19.71
CA TRP A 300 0.09 -11.97 18.28
C TRP A 300 1.40 -12.08 17.49
N PHE A 301 2.46 -11.39 17.93
CA PHE A 301 3.75 -11.40 17.28
C PHE A 301 4.86 -11.42 18.34
N GLY A 302 5.57 -12.53 18.43
CA GLY A 302 6.63 -12.73 19.41
C GLY A 302 7.93 -12.03 19.05
N PRO A 303 8.92 -12.03 19.95
CA PRO A 303 10.24 -11.51 19.68
C PRO A 303 10.88 -12.22 18.47
N CYS A 304 11.54 -11.44 17.62
CA CYS A 304 12.30 -11.94 16.47
C CYS A 304 13.60 -11.16 16.31
N GLU A 305 14.53 -11.72 15.53
CA GLU A 305 15.75 -11.01 15.14
C GLU A 305 15.41 -9.78 14.31
N PRO A 306 16.21 -8.69 14.37
CA PRO A 306 16.01 -7.49 13.56
C PRO A 306 15.94 -7.80 12.06
N PHE A 307 14.99 -7.19 11.35
CA PHE A 307 14.79 -7.38 9.91
C PHE A 307 14.34 -6.07 9.24
N GLN A 308 14.58 -5.95 7.93
CA GLN A 308 14.11 -4.84 7.11
C GLN A 308 12.92 -5.21 6.21
N ALA A 309 12.57 -6.48 6.11
CA ALA A 309 11.39 -6.92 5.38
C ALA A 309 10.94 -8.31 5.82
N ILE A 310 9.68 -8.64 5.54
CA ILE A 310 9.15 -10.02 5.64
C ILE A 310 8.83 -10.48 4.22
N THR A 311 9.36 -11.63 3.81
CA THR A 311 9.01 -12.26 2.54
C THR A 311 8.14 -13.49 2.80
N LEU A 312 6.94 -13.52 2.23
CA LEU A 312 6.14 -14.73 2.13
C LEU A 312 6.58 -15.48 0.87
N VAL A 313 7.20 -16.63 1.04
CA VAL A 313 7.50 -17.56 -0.06
C VAL A 313 6.28 -18.44 -0.25
N ILE A 314 5.68 -18.40 -1.43
CA ILE A 314 4.43 -19.06 -1.78
C ILE A 314 4.71 -20.07 -2.89
N ASN A 315 4.50 -21.36 -2.60
CA ASN A 315 4.72 -22.45 -3.54
C ASN A 315 3.56 -23.44 -3.45
N SER A 316 2.82 -23.62 -4.52
CA SER A 316 1.69 -24.58 -4.61
C SER A 316 0.71 -24.48 -3.43
N GLY A 317 0.38 -23.24 -3.05
CA GLY A 317 -0.53 -22.94 -1.93
C GLY A 317 0.11 -22.99 -0.54
N ALA A 318 1.33 -23.46 -0.39
CA ALA A 318 2.05 -23.40 0.90
C ALA A 318 2.73 -22.04 1.08
N ILE A 319 2.57 -21.45 2.27
CA ILE A 319 3.07 -20.11 2.58
C ILE A 319 4.09 -20.19 3.71
N HIS A 320 5.31 -19.70 3.47
CA HIS A 320 6.39 -19.66 4.45
C HIS A 320 6.94 -18.25 4.61
N PRO A 321 6.87 -17.64 5.82
CA PRO A 321 7.46 -16.34 6.08
C PRO A 321 8.97 -16.45 6.30
N GLU A 322 9.72 -15.54 5.68
CA GLU A 322 11.16 -15.34 5.88
C GLU A 322 11.40 -13.90 6.31
N PHE A 323 12.21 -13.71 7.35
CA PHE A 323 12.63 -12.37 7.80
C PHE A 323 13.91 -11.97 7.09
N VAL A 324 13.86 -10.86 6.36
CA VAL A 324 14.94 -10.39 5.49
C VAL A 324 15.75 -9.34 6.18
N ARG A 325 17.08 -9.57 6.30
CA ARG A 325 18.05 -8.60 6.79
C ARG A 325 18.95 -8.13 5.63
N ILE A 326 19.00 -6.83 5.43
CA ILE A 326 19.91 -6.19 4.50
C ILE A 326 21.18 -5.84 5.26
N HIS A 327 22.28 -6.53 4.97
CA HIS A 327 23.59 -6.21 5.56
C HIS A 327 24.13 -4.92 4.96
N SER A 328 24.51 -3.96 5.79
CA SER A 328 25.22 -2.77 5.33
C SER A 328 26.59 -3.17 4.75
N GLU A 329 27.06 -2.46 3.72
CA GLU A 329 28.42 -2.70 3.17
C GLU A 329 29.53 -2.62 4.23
N LYS A 330 29.29 -1.89 5.33
CA LYS A 330 30.23 -1.80 6.47
C LYS A 330 30.39 -3.10 7.25
N GLU A 331 29.45 -4.04 7.18
CA GLU A 331 29.54 -5.35 7.83
C GLU A 331 30.19 -6.42 6.93
N ARG A 332 30.54 -6.08 5.68
CA ARG A 332 31.18 -7.00 4.70
C ARG A 332 32.72 -6.94 4.70
N ILE A 333 33.33 -6.13 5.57
CA ILE A 333 34.80 -6.07 5.68
C ILE A 333 35.20 -7.01 6.82
N PRO A 334 35.88 -8.14 6.52
CA PRO A 334 36.39 -9.07 7.53
C PRO A 334 37.52 -8.46 8.35
#